data_06d0fbadd5dbcb98694c875563ad3925
#
_entry.id   06d0fbadd5dbcb98694c875563ad3925
#
_cell.length_a   1.000
_cell.length_b   1.000
_cell.length_c   1.000
_cell.angle_alpha   90.00
_cell.angle_beta   90.00
_cell.angle_gamma   90.00
#
_symmetry.space_group_name_H-M   'P 1'
#
loop_
_entity.id
_entity.type
_entity.pdbx_description
1 polymer ?
#
loop_
_entity_poly.entity_id
_entity_poly.type
_entity_poly.pdbx_seq_one_letter_code
_entity_poly.pdbx_strand_id
1 'polypeptide(L)'
;MIYYGKELSQSEAQPMWLFNRKNKRKDEFEMEEPFYSESVEVDSDSDEEAYHQIADIITGHSERIRELLENYFDNPDLLIEELREDDEDWNDEFADLLEQAQDDYWLLLLLTLEKEAYAIQIYWRDTSKTLANKLPRLQLLKGIQLQELLACASKESVTEYLECVSGKLHNDGIVLGTIELNDENVLVFSILERRVERLNRLMMNIEKSWKQIS
;
A
#
# COMPACT_ATOMS: atom_id res chain seq x y z
N MET A 1 31.09 61.78 23.16
CA MET A 1 29.66 61.56 23.30
C MET A 1 29.42 60.11 22.95
N ILE A 2 29.24 59.25 23.99
CA ILE A 2 29.24 57.76 23.89
C ILE A 2 27.78 57.35 24.00
N TYR A 3 27.25 56.62 22.98
CA TYR A 3 25.94 55.97 23.07
C TYR A 3 26.12 54.46 23.17
N TYR A 4 25.71 53.93 24.28
CA TYR A 4 25.55 52.52 24.53
C TYR A 4 24.25 52.03 23.88
N GLY A 5 24.33 51.09 22.91
CA GLY A 5 23.19 50.34 22.39
C GLY A 5 23.02 49.03 23.18
N LYS A 6 21.86 48.85 23.79
CA LYS A 6 21.45 47.63 24.48
C LYS A 6 21.20 46.49 23.49
N GLU A 7 21.86 45.36 23.66
CA GLU A 7 21.49 44.08 23.07
C GLU A 7 20.21 43.57 23.74
N LEU A 8 19.17 43.39 22.95
CA LEU A 8 17.97 42.63 23.32
C LEU A 8 18.17 41.18 22.89
N SER A 9 18.36 40.30 23.86
CA SER A 9 18.33 38.88 23.65
C SER A 9 16.89 38.47 23.31
N GLN A 10 16.64 38.09 22.06
CA GLN A 10 15.43 37.38 21.66
C GLN A 10 15.56 35.95 22.11
N SER A 11 14.88 35.59 23.19
CA SER A 11 14.57 34.20 23.55
C SER A 11 13.57 33.70 22.51
N GLU A 12 14.02 32.85 21.59
CA GLU A 12 13.16 32.12 20.69
C GLU A 12 12.31 31.12 21.50
N ALA A 13 11.10 31.56 21.83
CA ALA A 13 10.09 30.67 22.34
C ALA A 13 9.66 29.73 21.21
N GLN A 14 10.08 28.46 21.27
CA GLN A 14 9.59 27.43 20.36
C GLN A 14 8.09 27.25 20.54
N PRO A 15 7.30 27.22 19.43
CA PRO A 15 5.86 27.13 19.55
C PRO A 15 5.43 25.77 20.10
N MET A 16 4.66 25.80 21.17
CA MET A 16 4.17 24.69 21.99
C MET A 16 3.22 23.70 21.26
N TRP A 17 3.02 23.86 19.94
CA TRP A 17 2.15 22.96 19.15
C TRP A 17 2.85 21.69 18.64
N LEU A 18 4.18 21.62 18.73
CA LEU A 18 4.96 20.45 18.25
C LEU A 18 4.83 19.20 19.15
N PHE A 19 4.41 19.36 20.42
CA PHE A 19 4.32 18.23 21.36
C PHE A 19 2.99 17.47 21.36
N ASN A 20 1.94 17.99 20.72
CA ASN A 20 0.61 17.37 20.76
C ASN A 20 0.30 16.44 19.56
N ARG A 21 1.20 16.31 18.56
CA ARG A 21 0.96 15.48 17.38
C ARG A 21 1.24 13.99 17.59
N LYS A 22 2.09 13.63 18.56
CA LYS A 22 2.40 12.20 18.83
C LYS A 22 1.23 11.42 19.43
N ASN A 23 0.30 12.06 20.13
CA ASN A 23 -0.84 11.39 20.73
C ASN A 23 -2.06 11.26 19.79
N LYS A 24 -2.20 12.09 18.76
CA LYS A 24 -3.35 12.01 17.84
C LYS A 24 -3.28 10.84 16.85
N ARG A 25 -2.07 10.34 16.52
CA ARG A 25 -1.92 9.21 15.59
C ARG A 25 -2.36 7.86 16.16
N LYS A 26 -2.31 7.67 17.48
CA LYS A 26 -2.80 6.42 18.09
C LYS A 26 -4.31 6.31 18.09
N ASP A 27 -5.01 7.44 18.19
CA ASP A 27 -6.47 7.45 18.33
C ASP A 27 -7.22 7.38 16.98
N GLU A 28 -6.59 7.81 15.86
CA GLU A 28 -7.24 7.79 14.54
C GLU A 28 -7.09 6.43 13.81
N PHE A 29 -6.19 5.56 14.26
CA PHE A 29 -6.01 4.20 13.73
C PHE A 29 -6.61 3.08 14.60
N GLU A 30 -7.15 3.43 15.77
CA GLU A 30 -8.02 2.52 16.53
C GLU A 30 -9.45 2.58 15.95
N MET A 31 -9.62 2.26 14.66
CA MET A 31 -10.89 1.70 14.24
C MET A 31 -11.00 0.37 14.96
N GLU A 32 -11.94 0.28 15.89
CA GLU A 32 -12.35 -0.98 16.49
C GLU A 32 -12.69 -1.94 15.34
N GLU A 33 -11.71 -2.80 14.97
CA GLU A 33 -12.03 -3.89 14.06
C GLU A 33 -13.14 -4.71 14.75
N PRO A 34 -14.24 -5.01 14.07
CA PRO A 34 -15.23 -5.89 14.62
C PRO A 34 -14.50 -7.15 15.08
N PHE A 35 -14.75 -7.53 16.32
CA PHE A 35 -14.15 -8.70 16.96
C PHE A 35 -14.66 -9.93 16.22
N TYR A 36 -13.98 -10.27 15.12
CA TYR A 36 -14.22 -11.56 14.46
C TYR A 36 -13.68 -12.64 15.39
N SER A 37 -14.61 -13.39 15.98
CA SER A 37 -14.26 -14.58 16.74
C SER A 37 -13.36 -15.48 15.89
N GLU A 38 -12.28 -15.99 16.48
CA GLU A 38 -11.21 -16.80 15.86
C GLU A 38 -11.67 -18.12 15.21
N SER A 39 -12.97 -18.32 15.01
CA SER A 39 -13.56 -19.56 14.48
C SER A 39 -14.34 -19.34 13.19
N VAL A 40 -13.87 -18.51 12.26
CA VAL A 40 -14.33 -18.66 10.89
C VAL A 40 -13.46 -19.75 10.28
N GLU A 41 -13.95 -20.99 10.39
CA GLU A 41 -13.58 -22.03 9.43
C GLU A 41 -13.90 -21.41 8.06
N VAL A 42 -12.84 -21.11 7.30
CA VAL A 42 -12.96 -20.63 5.92
C VAL A 42 -13.39 -21.84 5.11
N ASP A 43 -14.67 -22.11 5.12
CA ASP A 43 -15.32 -22.96 4.12
C ASP A 43 -15.46 -22.04 2.88
N SER A 44 -14.34 -21.79 2.21
CA SER A 44 -14.33 -21.05 0.96
C SER A 44 -14.78 -21.97 -0.14
N ASP A 45 -16.08 -22.14 -0.31
CA ASP A 45 -16.65 -22.85 -1.44
C ASP A 45 -16.42 -22.16 -2.80
N SER A 46 -15.79 -20.96 -2.79
CA SER A 46 -15.33 -20.30 -4.00
C SER A 46 -14.03 -19.50 -3.75
N ASP A 47 -13.12 -19.54 -4.69
CA ASP A 47 -11.90 -18.71 -4.71
C ASP A 47 -12.26 -17.20 -4.61
N GLU A 48 -13.41 -16.80 -5.10
CA GLU A 48 -13.95 -15.44 -5.08
C GLU A 48 -14.08 -14.89 -3.66
N GLU A 49 -14.68 -15.66 -2.72
CA GLU A 49 -14.78 -15.23 -1.31
C GLU A 49 -13.39 -15.05 -0.67
N ALA A 50 -12.42 -15.89 -1.04
CA ALA A 50 -11.05 -15.73 -0.57
C ALA A 50 -10.41 -14.44 -1.11
N TYR A 51 -10.69 -14.06 -2.35
CA TYR A 51 -10.21 -12.80 -2.92
C TYR A 51 -10.82 -11.59 -2.22
N HIS A 52 -12.11 -11.60 -1.90
CA HIS A 52 -12.74 -10.56 -1.09
C HIS A 52 -12.10 -10.44 0.29
N GLN A 53 -11.82 -11.56 0.95
CA GLN A 53 -11.16 -11.56 2.25
C GLN A 53 -9.72 -11.03 2.18
N ILE A 54 -8.98 -11.33 1.13
CA ILE A 54 -7.63 -10.79 0.91
C ILE A 54 -7.70 -9.27 0.69
N ALA A 55 -8.65 -8.82 -0.13
CA ALA A 55 -8.90 -7.39 -0.32
C ALA A 55 -9.19 -6.69 1.02
N ASP A 56 -10.08 -7.24 1.84
CA ASP A 56 -10.42 -6.73 3.16
C ASP A 56 -9.19 -6.60 4.08
N ILE A 57 -8.32 -7.59 4.07
CA ILE A 57 -7.09 -7.59 4.87
C ILE A 57 -6.14 -6.48 4.42
N ILE A 58 -5.92 -6.34 3.11
CA ILE A 58 -4.99 -5.35 2.54
C ILE A 58 -5.55 -3.94 2.72
N THR A 59 -6.84 -3.75 2.46
CA THR A 59 -7.45 -2.41 2.41
C THR A 59 -7.97 -1.92 3.77
N GLY A 60 -8.10 -2.81 4.75
CA GLY A 60 -8.70 -2.47 6.03
C GLY A 60 -10.22 -2.44 6.00
N HIS A 61 -10.84 -3.39 5.31
CA HIS A 61 -12.30 -3.49 5.14
C HIS A 61 -12.91 -2.29 4.42
N SER A 62 -12.34 -1.92 3.26
CA SER A 62 -12.89 -0.88 2.40
C SER A 62 -14.16 -1.38 1.71
N GLU A 63 -15.33 -0.86 2.12
CA GLU A 63 -16.61 -1.15 1.45
C GLU A 63 -16.55 -0.82 -0.04
N ARG A 64 -15.90 0.29 -0.40
CA ARG A 64 -15.71 0.68 -1.80
C ARG A 64 -14.96 -0.38 -2.61
N ILE A 65 -13.88 -0.97 -2.06
CA ILE A 65 -13.13 -2.02 -2.77
C ILE A 65 -13.97 -3.27 -2.93
N ARG A 66 -14.76 -3.61 -1.91
CA ARG A 66 -15.67 -4.74 -2.00
C ARG A 66 -16.71 -4.56 -3.10
N GLU A 67 -17.39 -3.41 -3.15
CA GLU A 67 -18.34 -3.09 -4.20
C GLU A 67 -17.72 -3.08 -5.61
N LEU A 68 -16.49 -2.57 -5.75
CA LEU A 68 -15.77 -2.59 -7.03
C LEU A 68 -15.44 -4.02 -7.46
N LEU A 69 -14.94 -4.86 -6.55
CA LEU A 69 -14.62 -6.25 -6.86
C LEU A 69 -15.86 -7.06 -7.25
N GLU A 70 -16.98 -6.90 -6.56
CA GLU A 70 -18.25 -7.51 -6.93
C GLU A 70 -18.62 -7.14 -8.37
N ASN A 71 -18.55 -5.85 -8.71
CA ASN A 71 -18.86 -5.38 -10.06
C ASN A 71 -17.90 -5.91 -11.13
N TYR A 72 -16.60 -5.95 -10.84
CA TYR A 72 -15.57 -6.40 -11.78
C TYR A 72 -15.55 -7.92 -11.95
N PHE A 73 -15.87 -8.68 -10.92
CA PHE A 73 -16.02 -10.12 -11.02
C PHE A 73 -17.23 -10.50 -11.86
N ASP A 74 -18.35 -9.76 -11.73
CA ASP A 74 -19.52 -9.94 -12.58
C ASP A 74 -19.28 -9.47 -14.03
N ASN A 75 -18.48 -8.43 -14.22
CA ASN A 75 -18.19 -7.86 -15.55
C ASN A 75 -16.75 -7.30 -15.62
N PRO A 76 -15.74 -8.16 -15.93
CA PRO A 76 -14.34 -7.76 -16.03
C PRO A 76 -14.05 -6.62 -17.00
N ASP A 77 -14.84 -6.50 -18.06
CA ASP A 77 -14.66 -5.45 -19.07
C ASP A 77 -14.77 -4.04 -18.48
N LEU A 78 -15.53 -3.87 -17.40
CA LEU A 78 -15.65 -2.55 -16.73
C LEU A 78 -14.30 -2.07 -16.20
N LEU A 79 -13.55 -2.92 -15.50
CA LEU A 79 -12.22 -2.56 -14.99
C LEU A 79 -11.26 -2.28 -16.16
N ILE A 80 -11.31 -3.12 -17.19
CA ILE A 80 -10.44 -3.01 -18.36
C ILE A 80 -10.67 -1.70 -19.10
N GLU A 81 -11.94 -1.31 -19.32
CA GLU A 81 -12.29 -0.03 -19.94
C GLU A 81 -11.82 1.16 -19.09
N GLU A 82 -12.05 1.13 -17.78
CA GLU A 82 -11.61 2.18 -16.87
C GLU A 82 -10.08 2.34 -16.83
N LEU A 83 -9.34 1.23 -16.83
CA LEU A 83 -7.88 1.26 -16.86
C LEU A 83 -7.33 1.77 -18.20
N ARG A 84 -8.03 1.49 -19.31
CA ARG A 84 -7.69 2.02 -20.63
C ARG A 84 -7.89 3.53 -20.74
N GLU A 85 -8.89 4.07 -20.07
CA GLU A 85 -9.16 5.50 -20.07
C GLU A 85 -8.16 6.30 -19.23
N ASP A 86 -7.67 5.68 -18.14
CA ASP A 86 -6.77 6.34 -17.17
C ASP A 86 -5.28 6.30 -17.58
N ASP A 87 -4.87 5.44 -18.51
CA ASP A 87 -3.46 5.26 -18.88
C ASP A 87 -3.11 5.97 -20.19
N GLU A 88 -2.43 7.14 -20.06
CA GLU A 88 -1.86 7.87 -21.19
C GLU A 88 -0.65 7.15 -21.83
N ASP A 89 0.01 6.24 -21.08
CA ASP A 89 1.23 5.51 -21.47
C ASP A 89 0.95 4.04 -21.84
N TRP A 90 -0.18 3.78 -22.46
CA TRP A 90 -0.61 2.46 -22.93
C TRP A 90 0.51 1.73 -23.68
N ASN A 91 0.93 0.58 -23.16
CA ASN A 91 1.91 -0.28 -23.83
C ASN A 91 1.36 -1.69 -24.05
N ASP A 92 1.99 -2.43 -24.99
CA ASP A 92 1.55 -3.78 -25.37
C ASP A 92 1.58 -4.76 -24.18
N GLU A 93 2.55 -4.62 -23.25
CA GLU A 93 2.69 -5.50 -22.07
C GLU A 93 1.51 -5.33 -21.11
N PHE A 94 1.01 -4.10 -20.94
CA PHE A 94 -0.15 -3.82 -20.12
C PHE A 94 -1.45 -4.30 -20.80
N ALA A 95 -1.52 -4.20 -22.13
CA ALA A 95 -2.63 -4.73 -22.90
C ALA A 95 -2.78 -6.26 -22.71
N ASP A 96 -1.65 -6.99 -22.79
CA ASP A 96 -1.64 -8.45 -22.57
C ASP A 96 -2.07 -8.82 -21.15
N LEU A 97 -1.67 -8.03 -20.13
CA LEU A 97 -2.07 -8.24 -18.75
C LEU A 97 -3.58 -8.04 -18.55
N LEU A 98 -4.16 -7.03 -19.21
CA LEU A 98 -5.60 -6.77 -19.15
C LEU A 98 -6.42 -7.84 -19.87
N GLU A 99 -5.92 -8.39 -20.98
CA GLU A 99 -6.57 -9.49 -21.66
C GLU A 99 -6.60 -10.75 -20.78
N GLN A 100 -5.51 -11.03 -20.05
CA GLN A 100 -5.47 -12.13 -19.08
C GLN A 100 -6.43 -11.92 -17.91
N ALA A 101 -6.65 -10.66 -17.48
CA ALA A 101 -7.51 -10.34 -16.37
C ALA A 101 -8.99 -10.66 -16.62
N GLN A 102 -9.43 -10.83 -17.89
CA GLN A 102 -10.81 -11.20 -18.21
C GLN A 102 -11.21 -12.55 -17.61
N ASP A 103 -10.26 -13.48 -17.50
CA ASP A 103 -10.49 -14.84 -17.04
C ASP A 103 -9.79 -15.16 -15.70
N ASP A 104 -9.12 -14.18 -15.07
CA ASP A 104 -8.37 -14.38 -13.81
C ASP A 104 -8.79 -13.37 -12.73
N TYR A 105 -9.68 -13.80 -11.84
CA TYR A 105 -10.15 -13.01 -10.70
C TYR A 105 -9.04 -12.57 -9.75
N TRP A 106 -7.96 -13.36 -9.65
CA TRP A 106 -6.78 -12.93 -8.90
C TRP A 106 -6.15 -11.69 -9.51
N LEU A 107 -5.99 -11.69 -10.82
CA LEU A 107 -5.42 -10.54 -11.53
C LEU A 107 -6.35 -9.32 -11.47
N LEU A 108 -7.68 -9.53 -11.58
CA LEU A 108 -8.68 -8.45 -11.37
C LEU A 108 -8.55 -7.83 -9.98
N LEU A 109 -8.39 -8.64 -8.93
CA LEU A 109 -8.14 -8.15 -7.57
C LEU A 109 -6.89 -7.28 -7.52
N LEU A 110 -5.77 -7.76 -8.07
CA LEU A 110 -4.49 -7.05 -8.02
C LEU A 110 -4.55 -5.70 -8.76
N LEU A 111 -5.16 -5.67 -9.94
CA LEU A 111 -5.37 -4.43 -10.72
C LEU A 111 -6.32 -3.45 -10.02
N THR A 112 -7.36 -3.95 -9.36
CA THR A 112 -8.26 -3.12 -8.54
C THR A 112 -7.51 -2.48 -7.37
N LEU A 113 -6.67 -3.25 -6.67
CA LEU A 113 -5.85 -2.72 -5.58
C LEU A 113 -4.85 -1.66 -6.07
N GLU A 114 -4.29 -1.83 -7.25
CA GLU A 114 -3.39 -0.83 -7.86
C GLU A 114 -4.14 0.44 -8.23
N LYS A 115 -5.24 0.33 -8.98
CA LYS A 115 -6.09 1.45 -9.39
C LYS A 115 -6.50 2.31 -8.19
N GLU A 116 -6.87 1.70 -7.10
CA GLU A 116 -7.31 2.39 -5.88
C GLU A 116 -6.16 2.76 -4.92
N ALA A 117 -4.91 2.60 -5.38
CA ALA A 117 -3.68 2.94 -4.67
C ALA A 117 -3.48 2.19 -3.33
N TYR A 118 -3.97 0.97 -3.22
CA TYR A 118 -3.60 0.03 -2.15
C TYR A 118 -2.35 -0.79 -2.51
N ALA A 119 -2.03 -0.86 -3.80
CA ALA A 119 -0.79 -1.40 -4.33
C ALA A 119 -0.19 -0.43 -5.36
N ILE A 120 1.08 -0.62 -5.70
CA ILE A 120 1.75 0.09 -6.79
C ILE A 120 2.56 -0.92 -7.61
N GLN A 121 2.52 -0.79 -8.92
CA GLN A 121 3.32 -1.59 -9.81
C GLN A 121 4.73 -1.03 -9.91
N ILE A 122 5.71 -1.94 -9.83
CA ILE A 122 7.14 -1.67 -10.00
C ILE A 122 7.67 -2.50 -11.16
N TYR A 123 8.36 -1.84 -12.05
CA TYR A 123 9.02 -2.44 -13.20
C TYR A 123 10.50 -2.70 -12.90
N TRP A 124 11.11 -3.70 -13.52
CA TRP A 124 12.52 -4.02 -13.37
C TRP A 124 13.47 -2.82 -13.68
N ARG A 125 13.03 -1.88 -14.51
CA ARG A 125 13.77 -0.64 -14.89
C ARG A 125 13.49 0.56 -13.97
N ASP A 126 12.59 0.43 -12.99
CA ASP A 126 12.35 1.48 -12.03
C ASP A 126 13.60 1.77 -11.19
N THR A 127 13.73 2.99 -10.74
CA THR A 127 14.82 3.44 -9.87
C THR A 127 14.30 3.74 -8.47
N SER A 128 15.19 3.82 -7.49
CA SER A 128 14.84 4.26 -6.13
C SER A 128 14.14 5.62 -6.12
N LYS A 129 14.49 6.51 -7.05
CA LYS A 129 13.84 7.82 -7.20
C LYS A 129 12.42 7.69 -7.72
N THR A 130 12.19 6.80 -8.69
CA THR A 130 10.84 6.51 -9.20
C THR A 130 9.97 5.98 -8.09
N LEU A 131 10.47 5.03 -7.30
CA LEU A 131 9.74 4.47 -6.16
C LEU A 131 9.46 5.49 -5.06
N ALA A 132 10.40 6.39 -4.78
CA ALA A 132 10.20 7.45 -3.81
C ALA A 132 9.02 8.37 -4.16
N ASN A 133 8.66 8.45 -5.44
CA ASN A 133 7.47 9.19 -5.91
C ASN A 133 6.21 8.33 -5.96
N LYS A 134 6.34 7.02 -6.21
CA LYS A 134 5.20 6.09 -6.30
C LYS A 134 4.72 5.66 -4.91
N LEU A 135 5.63 5.23 -4.02
CA LEU A 135 5.31 4.61 -2.73
C LEU A 135 4.41 5.45 -1.81
N PRO A 136 4.58 6.79 -1.71
CA PRO A 136 3.70 7.64 -0.90
C PRO A 136 2.24 7.68 -1.35
N ARG A 137 1.93 7.16 -2.55
CA ARG A 137 0.55 7.07 -3.06
C ARG A 137 -0.25 5.99 -2.35
N LEU A 138 0.42 4.95 -1.79
CA LEU A 138 -0.24 3.89 -1.06
C LEU A 138 -1.13 4.45 0.05
N GLN A 139 -2.39 3.99 0.10
CA GLN A 139 -3.41 4.49 1.03
C GLN A 139 -2.94 4.46 2.48
N LEU A 140 -2.34 3.35 2.91
CA LEU A 140 -1.86 3.17 4.27
C LEU A 140 -0.67 4.09 4.62
N LEU A 141 0.06 4.57 3.61
CA LEU A 141 1.20 5.48 3.80
C LEU A 141 0.81 6.96 3.74
N LYS A 142 -0.45 7.26 3.39
CA LYS A 142 -0.96 8.63 3.43
C LYS A 142 -0.88 9.18 4.86
N GLY A 143 -0.15 10.27 5.04
CA GLY A 143 0.06 10.88 6.37
C GLY A 143 1.34 10.46 7.08
N ILE A 144 2.10 9.49 6.59
CA ILE A 144 3.48 9.25 7.03
C ILE A 144 4.36 10.40 6.52
N GLN A 145 5.37 10.77 7.31
CA GLN A 145 6.25 11.88 6.93
C GLN A 145 7.04 11.49 5.67
N LEU A 146 6.69 12.10 4.55
CA LEU A 146 7.32 11.88 3.25
C LEU A 146 8.86 11.98 3.31
N GLN A 147 9.39 12.85 4.17
CA GLN A 147 10.83 13.05 4.35
C GLN A 147 11.54 11.76 4.80
N GLU A 148 10.90 10.91 5.58
CA GLU A 148 11.49 9.65 6.02
C GLU A 148 11.61 8.64 4.88
N LEU A 149 10.63 8.61 3.97
CA LEU A 149 10.64 7.77 2.78
C LEU A 149 11.65 8.31 1.74
N LEU A 150 11.70 9.63 1.56
CA LEU A 150 12.65 10.28 0.66
C LEU A 150 14.11 10.11 1.11
N ALA A 151 14.37 9.99 2.40
CA ALA A 151 15.72 9.73 2.90
C ALA A 151 16.30 8.40 2.40
N CYS A 152 15.45 7.43 2.03
CA CYS A 152 15.85 6.16 1.43
C CYS A 152 16.14 6.28 -0.08
N ALA A 153 15.74 7.35 -0.75
CA ALA A 153 15.89 7.52 -2.21
C ALA A 153 17.35 7.62 -2.71
N SER A 154 18.32 7.75 -1.78
CA SER A 154 19.75 7.71 -2.09
C SER A 154 20.29 6.29 -2.29
N LYS A 155 19.47 5.25 -2.07
CA LYS A 155 19.87 3.86 -2.26
C LYS A 155 20.06 3.56 -3.74
N GLU A 156 21.04 2.68 -4.04
CA GLU A 156 21.46 2.39 -5.41
C GLU A 156 20.46 1.50 -6.14
N SER A 157 19.84 0.55 -5.40
CA SER A 157 18.89 -0.39 -5.98
C SER A 157 17.46 -0.21 -5.41
N VAL A 158 16.48 -0.70 -6.17
CA VAL A 158 15.08 -0.78 -5.78
C VAL A 158 14.93 -1.61 -4.50
N THR A 159 15.62 -2.75 -4.43
CA THR A 159 15.57 -3.64 -3.26
C THR A 159 16.08 -2.93 -1.99
N GLU A 160 17.26 -2.31 -2.05
CA GLU A 160 17.80 -1.57 -0.91
C GLU A 160 16.91 -0.40 -0.49
N TYR A 161 16.25 0.25 -1.45
CA TYR A 161 15.27 1.29 -1.16
C TYR A 161 14.08 0.73 -0.39
N LEU A 162 13.48 -0.36 -0.88
CA LEU A 162 12.33 -1.00 -0.24
C LEU A 162 12.66 -1.53 1.15
N GLU A 163 13.82 -2.17 1.35
CA GLU A 163 14.31 -2.61 2.65
C GLU A 163 14.50 -1.43 3.62
N CYS A 164 15.10 -0.34 3.15
CA CYS A 164 15.26 0.88 3.94
C CYS A 164 13.91 1.45 4.39
N VAL A 165 12.92 1.50 3.48
CA VAL A 165 11.58 1.98 3.79
C VAL A 165 10.86 1.01 4.74
N SER A 166 10.92 -0.29 4.47
CA SER A 166 10.32 -1.33 5.31
C SER A 166 10.82 -1.23 6.77
N GLY A 167 12.13 -1.09 6.96
CA GLY A 167 12.70 -0.93 8.30
C GLY A 167 12.20 0.31 9.06
N LYS A 168 11.82 1.38 8.34
CA LYS A 168 11.23 2.57 8.96
C LYS A 168 9.76 2.39 9.30
N LEU A 169 9.01 1.77 8.39
CA LEU A 169 7.57 1.53 8.53
C LEU A 169 7.27 0.49 9.62
N HIS A 170 8.18 -0.43 9.89
CA HIS A 170 8.05 -1.42 10.96
C HIS A 170 7.80 -0.78 12.34
N ASN A 171 8.39 0.38 12.60
CA ASN A 171 8.15 1.11 13.86
C ASN A 171 6.70 1.62 13.99
N ASP A 172 6.00 1.77 12.86
CA ASP A 172 4.59 2.18 12.80
C ASP A 172 3.66 0.95 12.69
N GLY A 173 4.19 -0.28 12.80
CA GLY A 173 3.45 -1.53 12.67
C GLY A 173 2.96 -1.79 11.24
N ILE A 174 3.68 -1.26 10.24
CA ILE A 174 3.36 -1.41 8.82
C ILE A 174 4.43 -2.29 8.17
N VAL A 175 3.99 -3.24 7.38
CA VAL A 175 4.82 -4.16 6.61
C VAL A 175 4.60 -3.87 5.13
N LEU A 176 5.69 -3.88 4.35
CA LEU A 176 5.62 -3.90 2.89
C LEU A 176 5.66 -5.35 2.40
N GLY A 177 4.86 -5.63 1.40
CA GLY A 177 4.84 -6.92 0.73
C GLY A 177 4.93 -6.77 -0.78
N THR A 178 5.37 -7.84 -1.45
CA THR A 178 5.40 -7.92 -2.91
C THR A 178 4.63 -9.13 -3.41
N ILE A 179 3.92 -8.96 -4.52
CA ILE A 179 3.27 -10.02 -5.29
C ILE A 179 3.85 -9.96 -6.70
N GLU A 180 4.32 -11.09 -7.22
CA GLU A 180 4.81 -11.19 -8.59
C GLU A 180 3.61 -11.19 -9.54
N LEU A 181 3.59 -10.26 -10.51
CA LEU A 181 2.59 -10.22 -11.58
C LEU A 181 3.07 -11.06 -12.77
N ASN A 182 4.33 -10.86 -13.15
CA ASN A 182 5.03 -11.61 -14.20
C ASN A 182 6.55 -11.50 -13.97
N ASP A 183 7.35 -11.99 -14.90
CA ASP A 183 8.83 -12.01 -14.80
C ASP A 183 9.45 -10.60 -14.69
N GLU A 184 8.75 -9.55 -15.11
CA GLU A 184 9.27 -8.19 -15.19
C GLU A 184 8.66 -7.22 -14.18
N ASN A 185 7.50 -7.58 -13.61
CA ASN A 185 6.68 -6.68 -12.82
C ASN A 185 6.26 -7.30 -11.50
N VAL A 186 6.35 -6.49 -10.45
CA VAL A 186 5.85 -6.83 -9.12
C VAL A 186 4.90 -5.76 -8.62
N LEU A 187 3.89 -6.16 -7.89
CA LEU A 187 3.09 -5.25 -7.07
C LEU A 187 3.70 -5.12 -5.69
N VAL A 188 3.86 -3.89 -5.22
CA VAL A 188 4.19 -3.58 -3.83
C VAL A 188 2.95 -3.04 -3.15
N PHE A 189 2.63 -3.60 -2.00
CA PHE A 189 1.52 -3.16 -1.17
C PHE A 189 1.98 -2.97 0.29
N SER A 190 1.17 -2.29 1.07
CA SER A 190 1.41 -2.09 2.50
C SER A 190 0.25 -2.69 3.31
N ILE A 191 0.59 -3.30 4.45
CA ILE A 191 -0.36 -3.96 5.34
C ILE A 191 0.01 -3.71 6.80
N LEU A 192 -0.97 -3.70 7.70
CA LEU A 192 -0.69 -3.69 9.13
C LEU A 192 -0.09 -5.02 9.58
N GLU A 193 0.99 -4.97 10.37
CA GLU A 193 1.71 -6.15 10.85
C GLU A 193 0.80 -7.20 11.49
N ARG A 194 -0.19 -6.76 12.28
CA ARG A 194 -1.17 -7.64 12.93
C ARG A 194 -2.04 -8.46 11.97
N ARG A 195 -2.06 -8.13 10.67
CA ARG A 195 -2.85 -8.81 9.64
C ARG A 195 -2.05 -9.79 8.80
N VAL A 196 -0.73 -9.77 8.92
CA VAL A 196 0.21 -10.57 8.12
C VAL A 196 -0.09 -12.07 8.23
N GLU A 197 -0.30 -12.57 9.44
CA GLU A 197 -0.57 -14.00 9.65
C GLU A 197 -1.89 -14.45 8.99
N ARG A 198 -2.94 -13.61 9.05
CA ARG A 198 -4.20 -13.90 8.39
C ARG A 198 -4.06 -13.88 6.86
N LEU A 199 -3.32 -12.90 6.31
CA LEU A 199 -3.01 -12.86 4.88
C LEU A 199 -2.27 -14.13 4.44
N ASN A 200 -1.24 -14.54 5.18
CA ASN A 200 -0.48 -15.75 4.86
C ASN A 200 -1.37 -17.00 4.77
N ARG A 201 -2.28 -17.18 5.73
CA ARG A 201 -3.21 -18.32 5.72
C ARG A 201 -4.12 -18.31 4.49
N LEU A 202 -4.70 -17.17 4.13
CA LEU A 202 -5.59 -17.07 2.96
C LEU A 202 -4.83 -17.28 1.65
N MET A 203 -3.65 -16.68 1.50
CA MET A 203 -2.83 -16.85 0.30
C MET A 203 -2.42 -18.31 0.08
N MET A 204 -2.09 -19.04 1.16
CA MET A 204 -1.78 -20.46 1.09
C MET A 204 -2.99 -21.29 0.65
N ASN A 205 -4.20 -20.96 1.09
CA ASN A 205 -5.42 -21.69 0.75
C ASN A 205 -5.77 -21.62 -0.75
N ILE A 206 -5.44 -20.50 -1.40
CA ILE A 206 -5.69 -20.28 -2.83
C ILE A 206 -4.43 -20.51 -3.69
N GLU A 207 -3.40 -21.14 -3.12
CA GLU A 207 -2.13 -21.45 -3.82
C GLU A 207 -1.42 -20.18 -4.40
N LYS A 208 -1.67 -19.01 -3.83
CA LYS A 208 -0.97 -17.77 -4.17
C LYS A 208 0.12 -17.47 -3.15
N SER A 209 1.08 -16.64 -3.52
CA SER A 209 2.21 -16.29 -2.67
C SER A 209 2.51 -14.78 -2.71
N TRP A 210 3.06 -14.30 -1.63
CA TRP A 210 3.63 -12.97 -1.53
C TRP A 210 4.93 -13.03 -0.71
N LYS A 211 5.75 -12.00 -0.82
CA LYS A 211 7.00 -11.90 -0.06
C LYS A 211 6.97 -10.66 0.82
N GLN A 212 7.24 -10.84 2.10
CA GLN A 212 7.46 -9.71 3.00
C GLN A 212 8.84 -9.10 2.73
N ILE A 213 8.89 -7.78 2.64
CA ILE A 213 10.15 -7.02 2.56
C ILE A 213 10.65 -6.78 3.98
N SER A 214 11.84 -7.25 4.29
CA SER A 214 12.45 -7.19 5.63
C SER A 214 13.71 -6.34 5.65
#